data_fa4476e2bab1f081cf329daa57ebedc9
#
_entry.id   fa4476e2bab1f081cf329daa57ebedc9
#
_cell.length_a   1.000
_cell.length_b   1.000
_cell.length_c   1.000
_cell.angle_alpha   90.00
_cell.angle_beta   90.00
_cell.angle_gamma   90.00
#
_symmetry.space_group_name_H-M   'P 1'
#
loop_
_entity.id
_entity.type
_entity.pdbx_description
1 polymer ?
#
loop_
_entity_poly.entity_id
_entity_poly.type
_entity_poly.pdbx_seq_one_letter_code
_entity_poly.pdbx_strand_id
1 'polypeptide(L)'
;MFTSRYAALIAALTLAVFAALQAGAEPAGAASSPQMHFDKYMTVQSVCFTVTNPDLGQSTLYGQRFTDGTVSPSTPAIVLVHGIASSTLNWDFSPTWSVARALAANGYVVYSYDRLGYAKSSYYDHPGGGYTLTTSAHRDELHNVVTEVKSGAYTTTTGSDCSGAQQPSTIHNDRVVIIGHSAGGWIVAGYPGKYHDVAAMIQTDISGSVSPPNAPLGSSTGGGFTTSPDHPDYFQFFQTSQNCRDFNTYTPGIVPYVVDIACAPPFLLSPWGEIADLGEMYAENDAYISQIGPSIPVLLTSGDHDSTAPPSVAKADYDYYKAHCGCDVTQWIVPDTAHLFMVHTSLPSWIDYVTNWLTSRGIAPVKTK
;
A
#
# COMPACT_ATOMS: atom_id res chain seq x y z
N MET A 1 7.71 31.47 -52.11
CA MET A 1 6.65 32.19 -51.38
C MET A 1 5.33 31.41 -51.39
N PHE A 2 5.33 30.13 -50.98
CA PHE A 2 4.12 29.28 -50.97
C PHE A 2 4.02 28.31 -49.77
N THR A 3 4.56 28.66 -48.61
CA THR A 3 4.58 27.75 -47.43
C THR A 3 3.88 28.29 -46.17
N SER A 4 3.33 29.52 -46.22
CA SER A 4 2.77 30.15 -44.99
C SER A 4 1.23 30.03 -44.84
N ARG A 5 0.50 29.64 -45.87
CA ARG A 5 -0.98 29.57 -45.78
C ARG A 5 -1.56 28.21 -45.40
N TYR A 6 -0.78 27.13 -45.50
CA TYR A 6 -1.26 25.80 -45.15
C TYR A 6 -1.06 25.47 -43.66
N ALA A 7 -0.09 26.07 -42.99
CA ALA A 7 0.14 25.89 -41.55
C ALA A 7 -0.96 26.51 -40.66
N ALA A 8 -1.54 27.60 -41.12
CA ALA A 8 -2.63 28.26 -40.38
C ALA A 8 -3.99 27.53 -40.48
N LEU A 9 -4.23 26.79 -41.58
CA LEU A 9 -5.46 26.03 -41.76
C LEU A 9 -5.48 24.73 -40.97
N ILE A 10 -4.35 24.08 -40.78
CA ILE A 10 -4.21 22.86 -39.98
C ILE A 10 -4.34 23.17 -38.49
N ALA A 11 -3.80 24.30 -38.01
CA ALA A 11 -3.93 24.71 -36.61
C ALA A 11 -5.39 25.11 -36.26
N ALA A 12 -6.16 25.66 -37.19
CA ALA A 12 -7.54 26.03 -36.95
C ALA A 12 -8.50 24.80 -36.97
N LEU A 13 -8.19 23.77 -37.75
CA LEU A 13 -8.98 22.52 -37.74
C LEU A 13 -8.73 21.67 -36.49
N THR A 14 -7.51 21.65 -35.97
CA THR A 14 -7.20 20.92 -34.74
C THR A 14 -7.83 21.56 -33.50
N LEU A 15 -7.91 22.86 -33.40
CA LEU A 15 -8.61 23.54 -32.31
C LEU A 15 -10.13 23.35 -32.34
N ALA A 16 -10.74 23.29 -33.55
CA ALA A 16 -12.16 23.08 -33.66
C ALA A 16 -12.63 21.65 -33.34
N VAL A 17 -11.78 20.65 -33.59
CA VAL A 17 -12.05 19.26 -33.20
C VAL A 17 -11.92 19.05 -31.69
N PHE A 18 -10.99 19.74 -31.01
CA PHE A 18 -10.88 19.70 -29.57
C PHE A 18 -12.03 20.42 -28.84
N ALA A 19 -12.56 21.50 -29.38
CA ALA A 19 -13.70 22.21 -28.82
C ALA A 19 -15.04 21.46 -29.02
N ALA A 20 -15.17 20.68 -30.09
CA ALA A 20 -16.38 19.88 -30.35
C ALA A 20 -16.45 18.59 -29.51
N LEU A 21 -15.32 18.08 -29.03
CA LEU A 21 -15.27 16.92 -28.12
C LEU A 21 -15.59 17.29 -26.66
N GLN A 22 -15.57 18.57 -26.30
CA GLN A 22 -15.95 19.02 -24.95
C GLN A 22 -17.43 19.41 -24.81
N ALA A 23 -18.19 19.43 -25.89
CA ALA A 23 -19.62 19.73 -25.91
C ALA A 23 -20.51 18.49 -26.10
N GLY A 24 -19.97 17.30 -25.80
CA GLY A 24 -20.78 16.08 -25.69
C GLY A 24 -21.66 16.19 -24.45
N ALA A 25 -22.99 16.30 -24.67
CA ALA A 25 -23.97 16.22 -23.59
C ALA A 25 -23.68 14.98 -22.74
N GLU A 26 -23.55 15.16 -21.44
CA GLU A 26 -23.50 14.03 -20.51
C GLU A 26 -24.69 13.13 -20.76
N PRO A 27 -24.53 11.82 -20.92
CA PRO A 27 -25.64 10.91 -21.04
C PRO A 27 -26.46 11.03 -19.73
N ALA A 28 -27.71 11.47 -19.86
CA ALA A 28 -28.64 11.55 -18.75
C ALA A 28 -28.76 10.17 -18.11
N GLY A 29 -28.21 10.02 -16.89
CA GLY A 29 -28.30 8.77 -16.11
C GLY A 29 -26.99 8.09 -15.72
N ALA A 30 -25.83 8.69 -15.94
CA ALA A 30 -24.61 8.19 -15.31
C ALA A 30 -24.73 8.36 -13.79
N ALA A 31 -24.90 7.25 -13.06
CA ALA A 31 -24.80 7.26 -11.60
C ALA A 31 -23.45 7.91 -11.24
N SER A 32 -23.46 8.90 -10.34
CA SER A 32 -22.23 9.53 -9.88
C SER A 32 -21.30 8.45 -9.35
N SER A 33 -20.03 8.46 -9.78
CA SER A 33 -19.02 7.52 -9.25
C SER A 33 -19.01 7.58 -7.72
N PRO A 34 -18.91 6.44 -7.04
CA PRO A 34 -18.88 6.44 -5.58
C PRO A 34 -17.72 7.30 -5.09
N GLN A 35 -17.98 8.13 -4.10
CA GLN A 35 -17.01 9.04 -3.51
C GLN A 35 -17.08 8.94 -1.99
N MET A 36 -15.92 9.00 -1.36
CA MET A 36 -15.79 9.16 0.08
C MET A 36 -15.67 10.67 0.39
N HIS A 37 -16.28 11.10 1.47
CA HIS A 37 -16.23 12.51 1.88
C HIS A 37 -15.35 12.63 3.13
N PHE A 38 -14.32 13.44 3.04
CA PHE A 38 -13.39 13.69 4.14
C PHE A 38 -13.56 15.13 4.67
N ASP A 39 -13.26 15.32 5.95
CA ASP A 39 -13.38 16.64 6.57
C ASP A 39 -12.38 17.63 5.93
N LYS A 40 -12.75 18.91 5.94
CA LYS A 40 -11.87 20.02 5.51
C LYS A 40 -10.62 20.19 6.39
N TYR A 41 -10.57 19.55 7.55
CA TYR A 41 -9.42 19.60 8.45
C TYR A 41 -8.38 18.51 8.18
N MET A 42 -8.63 17.67 7.18
CA MET A 42 -7.66 16.65 6.75
C MET A 42 -6.34 17.30 6.33
N THR A 43 -5.27 16.94 7.03
CA THR A 43 -3.90 17.36 6.72
C THR A 43 -3.11 16.21 6.15
N VAL A 44 -2.45 16.44 5.02
CA VAL A 44 -1.49 15.51 4.42
C VAL A 44 -0.11 16.16 4.44
N GLN A 45 0.81 15.58 5.19
CA GLN A 45 2.17 16.10 5.38
C GLN A 45 3.18 15.10 4.82
N SER A 46 4.06 15.55 3.90
CA SER A 46 5.23 14.75 3.49
C SER A 46 6.17 14.54 4.67
N VAL A 47 6.61 13.30 4.86
CA VAL A 47 7.52 12.88 5.93
C VAL A 47 8.70 12.11 5.35
N CYS A 48 9.81 12.10 6.10
CA CYS A 48 11.01 11.36 5.74
C CYS A 48 11.47 10.54 6.93
N PHE A 49 11.64 9.24 6.69
CA PHE A 49 12.17 8.30 7.68
C PHE A 49 13.62 7.97 7.35
N THR A 50 14.43 7.81 8.38
CA THR A 50 15.82 7.38 8.23
C THR A 50 15.92 5.91 8.58
N VAL A 51 16.31 5.08 7.62
CA VAL A 51 16.48 3.65 7.86
C VAL A 51 17.93 3.26 7.75
N THR A 52 18.35 2.31 8.58
CA THR A 52 19.69 1.75 8.55
C THR A 52 19.59 0.28 8.19
N ASN A 53 20.11 -0.08 7.03
CA ASN A 53 20.24 -1.46 6.60
C ASN A 53 21.70 -1.89 6.77
N PRO A 54 22.00 -3.05 7.37
CA PRO A 54 23.36 -3.52 7.60
C PRO A 54 24.20 -3.60 6.30
N ASP A 55 23.57 -3.95 5.18
CA ASP A 55 24.25 -4.17 3.91
C ASP A 55 24.32 -2.90 3.05
N LEU A 56 23.36 -1.97 3.22
CA LEU A 56 23.16 -0.79 2.36
C LEU A 56 23.51 0.53 3.05
N GLY A 57 23.79 0.49 4.36
CA GLY A 57 24.03 1.69 5.15
C GLY A 57 22.74 2.48 5.47
N GLN A 58 22.91 3.80 5.66
CA GLN A 58 21.80 4.69 5.96
C GLN A 58 21.12 5.16 4.69
N SER A 59 19.77 5.05 4.66
CA SER A 59 18.92 5.49 3.57
C SER A 59 17.77 6.33 4.09
N THR A 60 17.12 7.10 3.22
CA THR A 60 15.96 7.92 3.55
C THR A 60 14.74 7.43 2.77
N LEU A 61 13.64 7.21 3.46
CA LEU A 61 12.36 6.85 2.86
C LEU A 61 11.44 8.06 2.83
N TYR A 62 10.80 8.25 1.68
CA TYR A 62 9.70 9.20 1.55
C TYR A 62 8.39 8.58 2.05
N GLY A 63 7.58 9.37 2.73
CA GLY A 63 6.25 8.98 3.16
C GLY A 63 5.29 10.16 3.25
N GLN A 64 4.07 9.85 3.65
CA GLN A 64 3.00 10.80 3.91
C GLN A 64 2.35 10.47 5.25
N ARG A 65 2.07 11.51 6.04
CA ARG A 65 1.29 11.44 7.26
C ARG A 65 -0.06 12.12 7.04
N PHE A 66 -1.13 11.41 7.39
CA PHE A 66 -2.51 11.88 7.30
C PHE A 66 -3.07 12.05 8.71
N THR A 67 -3.66 13.20 8.97
CA THR A 67 -4.30 13.52 10.26
C THR A 67 -5.60 14.28 10.02
N ASP A 68 -6.60 14.03 10.86
CA ASP A 68 -7.84 14.80 10.90
C ASP A 68 -8.06 15.30 12.33
N GLY A 69 -7.90 16.62 12.50
CA GLY A 69 -7.98 17.27 13.81
C GLY A 69 -6.72 17.18 14.67
N THR A 70 -6.88 17.25 15.97
CA THR A 70 -5.79 17.30 16.95
C THR A 70 -5.20 15.91 17.22
N VAL A 71 -3.89 15.81 17.20
CA VAL A 71 -3.13 14.59 17.49
C VAL A 71 -2.48 14.70 18.87
N SER A 72 -2.50 13.61 19.63
CA SER A 72 -1.77 13.44 20.88
C SER A 72 -0.92 12.15 20.84
N PRO A 73 0.06 11.98 21.73
CA PRO A 73 0.83 10.74 21.82
C PRO A 73 -0.02 9.48 22.00
N SER A 74 -1.16 9.60 22.68
CA SER A 74 -2.09 8.48 22.89
C SER A 74 -2.99 8.18 21.69
N THR A 75 -2.99 9.03 20.65
CA THR A 75 -3.70 8.74 19.39
C THR A 75 -3.00 7.57 18.70
N PRO A 76 -3.68 6.44 18.43
CA PRO A 76 -3.04 5.32 17.75
C PRO A 76 -2.64 5.70 16.33
N ALA A 77 -1.45 5.26 15.93
CA ALA A 77 -0.98 5.38 14.56
C ALA A 77 -1.25 4.10 13.76
N ILE A 78 -1.39 4.25 12.45
CA ILE A 78 -1.43 3.15 11.49
C ILE A 78 -0.31 3.38 10.47
N VAL A 79 0.57 2.38 10.30
CA VAL A 79 1.60 2.37 9.26
C VAL A 79 1.16 1.43 8.14
N LEU A 80 1.09 1.96 6.92
CA LEU A 80 0.61 1.27 5.72
C LEU A 80 1.79 0.84 4.85
N VAL A 81 1.89 -0.47 4.58
CA VAL A 81 2.99 -1.12 3.84
C VAL A 81 2.47 -1.63 2.51
N HIS A 82 2.94 -1.04 1.41
CA HIS A 82 2.49 -1.36 0.05
C HIS A 82 3.12 -2.66 -0.50
N GLY A 83 2.52 -3.21 -1.56
CA GLY A 83 2.98 -4.40 -2.27
C GLY A 83 4.00 -4.14 -3.38
N ILE A 84 4.20 -5.14 -4.25
CA ILE A 84 5.00 -5.06 -5.49
C ILE A 84 4.37 -4.07 -6.46
N ALA A 85 5.19 -3.41 -7.29
CA ALA A 85 4.78 -2.43 -8.31
C ALA A 85 3.87 -1.31 -7.77
N SER A 86 4.08 -0.91 -6.53
CA SER A 86 3.20 -0.06 -5.74
C SER A 86 3.99 1.04 -5.03
N SER A 87 3.30 1.95 -4.36
CA SER A 87 3.87 3.07 -3.61
C SER A 87 2.84 3.61 -2.61
N THR A 88 3.15 4.76 -1.99
CA THR A 88 2.18 5.54 -1.21
C THR A 88 0.89 5.83 -1.97
N LEU A 89 0.92 5.88 -3.31
CA LEU A 89 -0.25 6.13 -4.16
C LEU A 89 -1.37 5.10 -3.93
N ASN A 90 -1.04 3.84 -3.69
CA ASN A 90 -2.06 2.80 -3.49
C ASN A 90 -2.94 3.06 -2.25
N TRP A 91 -2.44 3.81 -1.29
CA TRP A 91 -3.16 4.17 -0.09
C TRP A 91 -3.93 5.49 -0.18
N ASP A 92 -3.62 6.33 -1.21
CA ASP A 92 -4.23 7.64 -1.43
C ASP A 92 -4.39 7.94 -2.93
N PHE A 93 -5.29 7.23 -3.62
CA PHE A 93 -5.51 7.39 -5.07
C PHE A 93 -6.06 8.77 -5.44
N SER A 94 -6.94 9.31 -4.60
CA SER A 94 -7.51 10.64 -4.83
C SER A 94 -8.02 11.25 -3.52
N PRO A 95 -8.26 12.57 -3.48
CA PRO A 95 -8.87 13.22 -2.33
C PRO A 95 -10.27 12.70 -1.95
N THR A 96 -10.93 11.96 -2.83
CA THR A 96 -12.28 11.40 -2.62
C THR A 96 -12.32 9.87 -2.62
N TRP A 97 -11.15 9.21 -2.72
CA TRP A 97 -11.05 7.76 -2.65
C TRP A 97 -9.67 7.35 -2.11
N SER A 98 -9.60 7.08 -0.81
CA SER A 98 -8.35 6.90 -0.10
C SER A 98 -8.53 6.07 1.17
N VAL A 99 -7.74 5.04 1.33
CA VAL A 99 -7.62 4.27 2.58
C VAL A 99 -7.04 5.17 3.69
N ALA A 100 -5.94 5.87 3.39
CA ALA A 100 -5.23 6.66 4.38
C ALA A 100 -6.10 7.80 4.94
N ARG A 101 -6.80 8.54 4.07
CA ARG A 101 -7.73 9.60 4.51
C ARG A 101 -8.93 9.04 5.27
N ALA A 102 -9.47 7.89 4.87
CA ALA A 102 -10.59 7.27 5.53
C ALA A 102 -10.24 6.82 6.96
N LEU A 103 -9.08 6.21 7.14
CA LEU A 103 -8.59 5.84 8.47
C LEU A 103 -8.27 7.08 9.31
N ALA A 104 -7.69 8.14 8.73
CA ALA A 104 -7.46 9.40 9.43
C ALA A 104 -8.77 10.09 9.83
N ALA A 105 -9.79 10.10 8.97
CA ALA A 105 -11.12 10.62 9.30
C ALA A 105 -11.81 9.84 10.43
N ASN A 106 -11.42 8.59 10.65
CA ASN A 106 -11.81 7.80 11.82
C ASN A 106 -10.99 8.14 13.08
N GLY A 107 -10.03 9.08 12.99
CA GLY A 107 -9.29 9.64 14.13
C GLY A 107 -7.94 8.95 14.40
N TYR A 108 -7.44 8.14 13.50
CA TYR A 108 -6.07 7.60 13.56
C TYR A 108 -5.06 8.59 12.97
N VAL A 109 -3.80 8.50 13.39
CA VAL A 109 -2.69 9.09 12.64
C VAL A 109 -2.22 8.05 11.65
N VAL A 110 -2.24 8.34 10.35
CA VAL A 110 -1.91 7.35 9.33
C VAL A 110 -0.62 7.73 8.63
N TYR A 111 0.27 6.78 8.50
CA TYR A 111 1.51 6.91 7.75
C TYR A 111 1.50 5.92 6.59
N SER A 112 1.80 6.39 5.40
CA SER A 112 2.18 5.56 4.27
C SER A 112 3.58 5.94 3.83
N TYR A 113 4.39 4.99 3.36
CA TYR A 113 5.73 5.28 2.89
C TYR A 113 6.06 4.45 1.66
N ASP A 114 6.92 4.98 0.80
CA ASP A 114 7.52 4.23 -0.29
C ASP A 114 8.66 3.40 0.29
N ARG A 115 8.57 2.06 0.18
CA ARG A 115 9.62 1.16 0.65
C ARG A 115 10.93 1.41 -0.12
N LEU A 116 12.08 1.09 0.46
CA LEU A 116 13.36 1.26 -0.21
C LEU A 116 13.37 0.48 -1.54
N GLY A 117 13.88 1.12 -2.59
CA GLY A 117 13.80 0.59 -3.95
C GLY A 117 12.53 0.95 -4.72
N TYR A 118 11.58 1.66 -4.12
CA TYR A 118 10.32 2.04 -4.76
C TYR A 118 10.15 3.56 -4.86
N ALA A 119 9.55 3.99 -5.97
CA ALA A 119 9.10 5.36 -6.21
C ALA A 119 10.07 6.44 -5.72
N LYS A 120 9.69 7.27 -4.72
CA LYS A 120 10.53 8.36 -4.20
C LYS A 120 11.60 7.89 -3.20
N SER A 121 11.57 6.61 -2.81
CA SER A 121 12.61 5.93 -2.04
C SER A 121 13.43 4.99 -2.94
N SER A 122 13.54 5.31 -4.25
CA SER A 122 14.29 4.50 -5.21
C SER A 122 15.76 4.37 -4.81
N TYR A 123 16.38 3.27 -5.23
CA TYR A 123 17.73 2.88 -4.87
C TYR A 123 18.56 2.54 -6.11
N TYR A 124 18.24 3.15 -7.26
CA TYR A 124 18.82 2.85 -8.55
C TYR A 124 20.30 3.31 -8.69
N ASP A 125 20.76 4.19 -7.82
CA ASP A 125 22.14 4.63 -7.71
C ASP A 125 23.08 3.62 -7.00
N HIS A 126 22.51 2.48 -6.52
CA HIS A 126 23.24 1.39 -5.90
C HIS A 126 23.14 0.12 -6.78
N PRO A 127 24.03 -0.04 -7.79
CA PRO A 127 23.98 -1.20 -8.69
C PRO A 127 24.02 -2.52 -7.95
N GLY A 128 23.04 -3.39 -8.23
CA GLY A 128 22.86 -4.67 -7.53
C GLY A 128 22.15 -4.56 -6.17
N GLY A 129 21.86 -3.34 -5.70
CA GLY A 129 21.15 -3.13 -4.43
C GLY A 129 19.77 -3.74 -4.39
N GLY A 130 19.06 -3.82 -5.53
CA GLY A 130 17.75 -4.47 -5.62
C GLY A 130 17.75 -5.96 -5.25
N TYR A 131 18.87 -6.67 -5.39
CA TYR A 131 18.98 -8.06 -4.93
C TYR A 131 19.06 -8.20 -3.41
N THR A 132 19.47 -7.16 -2.69
CA THR A 132 19.58 -7.18 -1.22
C THR A 132 18.30 -6.73 -0.53
N LEU A 133 17.35 -6.15 -1.29
CA LEU A 133 16.05 -5.72 -0.80
C LEU A 133 15.08 -6.91 -0.71
N THR A 134 15.36 -7.82 0.22
CA THR A 134 14.54 -8.99 0.51
C THR A 134 13.33 -8.63 1.38
N THR A 135 12.38 -9.54 1.53
CA THR A 135 11.26 -9.35 2.46
C THR A 135 11.74 -9.16 3.90
N SER A 136 12.79 -9.88 4.30
CA SER A 136 13.41 -9.73 5.62
C SER A 136 14.01 -8.33 5.78
N ALA A 137 14.74 -7.82 4.78
CA ALA A 137 15.30 -6.46 4.79
C ALA A 137 14.20 -5.39 4.90
N HIS A 138 13.10 -5.54 4.17
CA HIS A 138 11.94 -4.64 4.29
C HIS A 138 11.22 -4.75 5.64
N ARG A 139 11.25 -5.91 6.30
CA ARG A 139 10.72 -6.05 7.67
C ARG A 139 11.56 -5.26 8.67
N ASP A 140 12.88 -5.28 8.53
CA ASP A 140 13.80 -4.50 9.35
C ASP A 140 13.67 -2.98 9.06
N GLU A 141 13.46 -2.61 7.80
CA GLU A 141 13.09 -1.26 7.40
C GLU A 141 11.80 -0.80 8.08
N LEU A 142 10.73 -1.61 8.05
CA LEU A 142 9.47 -1.30 8.74
C LEU A 142 9.69 -1.09 10.24
N HIS A 143 10.61 -1.83 10.88
CA HIS A 143 10.93 -1.64 12.28
C HIS A 143 11.57 -0.27 12.56
N ASN A 144 12.44 0.22 11.68
CA ASN A 144 12.94 1.59 11.77
C ASN A 144 11.79 2.60 11.66
N VAL A 145 10.88 2.44 10.68
CA VAL A 145 9.72 3.33 10.50
C VAL A 145 8.82 3.32 11.74
N VAL A 146 8.48 2.15 12.28
CA VAL A 146 7.67 2.02 13.51
C VAL A 146 8.36 2.70 14.70
N THR A 147 9.67 2.51 14.84
CA THR A 147 10.47 3.14 15.92
C THR A 147 10.46 4.66 15.81
N GLU A 148 10.63 5.20 14.60
CA GLU A 148 10.59 6.64 14.37
C GLU A 148 9.19 7.23 14.56
N VAL A 149 8.12 6.53 14.17
CA VAL A 149 6.74 6.94 14.45
C VAL A 149 6.49 6.99 15.96
N LYS A 150 6.98 6.01 16.72
CA LYS A 150 6.81 5.96 18.17
C LYS A 150 7.63 7.01 18.92
N SER A 151 8.83 7.30 18.47
CA SER A 151 9.71 8.29 19.09
C SER A 151 9.51 9.72 18.55
N GLY A 152 8.89 9.89 17.39
CA GLY A 152 8.84 11.17 16.68
C GLY A 152 10.16 11.56 16.01
N ALA A 153 11.09 10.62 15.82
CA ALA A 153 12.43 10.92 15.30
C ALA A 153 12.46 11.19 13.79
N TYR A 154 11.37 10.95 13.07
CA TYR A 154 11.26 11.27 11.65
C TYR A 154 11.19 12.79 11.40
N THR A 155 11.40 13.20 10.16
CA THR A 155 11.32 14.60 9.76
C THR A 155 10.11 14.87 8.86
N THR A 156 9.74 16.15 8.73
CA THR A 156 8.74 16.64 7.78
C THR A 156 9.41 17.46 6.70
N THR A 157 8.85 17.44 5.50
CA THR A 157 9.33 18.26 4.37
C THR A 157 8.15 18.93 3.67
N THR A 158 8.41 20.07 3.05
CA THR A 158 7.47 20.73 2.11
C THR A 158 7.74 20.30 0.66
N GLY A 159 8.82 19.55 0.44
CA GLY A 159 9.18 19.00 -0.88
C GLY A 159 8.30 17.82 -1.30
N SER A 160 8.41 17.48 -2.57
CA SER A 160 7.76 16.29 -3.14
C SER A 160 8.51 14.98 -2.84
N ASP A 161 9.70 15.09 -2.24
CA ASP A 161 10.61 14.01 -1.85
C ASP A 161 11.42 14.42 -0.61
N CYS A 162 12.39 13.61 -0.22
CA CYS A 162 13.25 13.86 0.95
C CYS A 162 14.56 14.59 0.64
N SER A 163 14.76 15.08 -0.58
CA SER A 163 15.98 15.84 -0.95
C SER A 163 15.93 17.30 -0.49
N GLY A 164 14.74 17.81 -0.19
CA GLY A 164 14.53 19.20 0.23
C GLY A 164 14.82 19.46 1.72
N ALA A 165 14.56 20.70 2.15
CA ALA A 165 14.70 21.09 3.55
C ALA A 165 13.76 20.29 4.45
N GLN A 166 14.31 19.72 5.49
CA GLN A 166 13.58 18.89 6.45
C GLN A 166 13.51 19.57 7.82
N GLN A 167 12.42 19.34 8.55
CA GLN A 167 12.23 19.81 9.92
C GLN A 167 11.91 18.62 10.83
N PRO A 168 12.42 18.58 12.06
CA PRO A 168 12.05 17.54 13.02
C PRO A 168 10.52 17.46 13.20
N SER A 169 10.00 16.26 13.31
CA SER A 169 8.58 16.06 13.66
C SER A 169 8.30 16.55 15.08
N THR A 170 7.10 17.03 15.30
CA THR A 170 6.55 17.33 16.64
C THR A 170 5.50 16.32 17.08
N ILE A 171 5.24 15.29 16.24
CA ILE A 171 4.22 14.26 16.47
C ILE A 171 4.92 12.93 16.68
N HIS A 172 4.49 12.21 17.72
CA HIS A 172 4.82 10.81 17.98
C HIS A 172 3.57 10.06 18.44
N ASN A 173 3.59 8.75 18.38
CA ASN A 173 2.44 7.92 18.69
C ASN A 173 2.87 6.68 19.48
N ASP A 174 2.40 6.54 20.73
CA ASP A 174 2.80 5.45 21.63
C ASP A 174 2.35 4.06 21.14
N ARG A 175 1.28 4.00 20.36
CA ARG A 175 0.66 2.77 19.87
C ARG A 175 0.61 2.77 18.35
N VAL A 176 1.21 1.75 17.73
CA VAL A 176 1.27 1.61 16.29
C VAL A 176 0.58 0.32 15.85
N VAL A 177 -0.28 0.41 14.85
CA VAL A 177 -0.86 -0.70 14.08
C VAL A 177 -0.13 -0.76 12.75
N ILE A 178 0.18 -1.95 12.24
CA ILE A 178 0.72 -2.13 10.91
C ILE A 178 -0.29 -2.79 10.00
N ILE A 179 -0.43 -2.29 8.77
CA ILE A 179 -1.30 -2.87 7.73
C ILE A 179 -0.45 -3.11 6.49
N GLY A 180 -0.39 -4.35 6.01
CA GLY A 180 0.34 -4.71 4.80
C GLY A 180 -0.57 -5.28 3.72
N HIS A 181 -0.39 -4.83 2.48
CA HIS A 181 -1.11 -5.31 1.31
C HIS A 181 -0.16 -6.07 0.37
N SER A 182 -0.59 -7.23 -0.13
CA SER A 182 0.17 -8.04 -1.08
C SER A 182 1.57 -8.36 -0.52
N ALA A 183 2.68 -8.08 -1.20
CA ALA A 183 4.03 -8.27 -0.65
C ALA A 183 4.26 -7.49 0.66
N GLY A 184 3.57 -6.34 0.88
CA GLY A 184 3.54 -5.68 2.18
C GLY A 184 2.94 -6.56 3.28
N GLY A 185 2.01 -7.44 2.91
CA GLY A 185 1.44 -8.47 3.80
C GLY A 185 2.49 -9.51 4.22
N TRP A 186 3.40 -9.93 3.33
CA TRP A 186 4.54 -10.79 3.71
C TRP A 186 5.45 -10.13 4.74
N ILE A 187 5.68 -8.82 4.58
CA ILE A 187 6.54 -8.04 5.48
C ILE A 187 5.92 -7.97 6.87
N VAL A 188 4.61 -7.65 6.97
CA VAL A 188 3.94 -7.53 8.26
C VAL A 188 3.66 -8.87 8.93
N ALA A 189 3.54 -9.96 8.19
CA ALA A 189 3.19 -11.29 8.72
C ALA A 189 4.13 -11.76 9.83
N GLY A 190 5.44 -11.71 9.61
CA GLY A 190 6.44 -12.09 10.62
C GLY A 190 6.81 -10.98 11.60
N TYR A 191 6.40 -9.73 11.34
CA TYR A 191 6.84 -8.56 12.09
C TYR A 191 6.51 -8.65 13.60
N PRO A 192 5.24 -8.94 14.01
CA PRO A 192 4.90 -8.94 15.43
C PRO A 192 5.67 -9.99 16.26
N GLY A 193 5.99 -11.13 15.66
CA GLY A 193 6.75 -12.18 16.34
C GLY A 193 8.24 -11.86 16.46
N LYS A 194 8.77 -11.04 15.53
CA LYS A 194 10.19 -10.61 15.59
C LYS A 194 10.41 -9.45 16.57
N TYR A 195 9.52 -8.46 16.60
CA TYR A 195 9.76 -7.18 17.30
C TYR A 195 8.86 -6.92 18.51
N HIS A 196 7.66 -7.49 18.59
CA HIS A 196 6.72 -7.35 19.71
C HIS A 196 6.37 -5.90 20.09
N ASP A 197 6.45 -4.96 19.18
CA ASP A 197 6.39 -3.52 19.47
C ASP A 197 5.20 -2.80 18.80
N VAL A 198 4.27 -3.56 18.20
CA VAL A 198 3.03 -3.04 17.60
C VAL A 198 1.79 -3.43 18.39
N ALA A 199 0.74 -2.64 18.29
CA ALA A 199 -0.51 -2.86 18.99
C ALA A 199 -1.43 -3.86 18.29
N ALA A 200 -1.32 -4.00 16.97
CA ALA A 200 -2.05 -4.96 16.14
C ALA A 200 -1.38 -5.11 14.77
N MET A 201 -1.67 -6.20 14.08
CA MET A 201 -1.26 -6.44 12.70
C MET A 201 -2.48 -6.76 11.83
N ILE A 202 -2.53 -6.18 10.62
CA ILE A 202 -3.53 -6.46 9.61
C ILE A 202 -2.81 -6.83 8.31
N GLN A 203 -3.06 -8.04 7.82
CA GLN A 203 -2.53 -8.55 6.56
C GLN A 203 -3.67 -8.61 5.54
N THR A 204 -3.43 -8.09 4.32
CA THR A 204 -4.45 -8.07 3.28
C THR A 204 -3.98 -8.70 1.98
N ASP A 205 -4.86 -9.48 1.37
CA ASP A 205 -4.76 -9.96 -0.02
C ASP A 205 -3.48 -10.74 -0.33
N ILE A 206 -2.98 -11.50 0.62
CA ILE A 206 -1.84 -12.41 0.49
C ILE A 206 -1.88 -13.45 1.61
N SER A 207 -1.24 -14.61 1.40
CA SER A 207 -0.90 -15.54 2.49
C SER A 207 0.50 -15.25 3.01
N GLY A 208 0.63 -15.07 4.32
CA GLY A 208 1.89 -14.80 4.99
C GLY A 208 2.64 -16.06 5.42
N SER A 209 1.95 -17.16 5.67
CA SER A 209 2.49 -18.38 6.30
C SER A 209 2.52 -19.61 5.40
N VAL A 210 1.63 -19.70 4.45
CA VAL A 210 1.52 -20.89 3.59
C VAL A 210 1.84 -20.51 2.17
N SER A 211 2.91 -21.12 1.61
CA SER A 211 3.12 -21.01 0.15
C SER A 211 1.91 -21.67 -0.53
N PRO A 212 1.07 -20.92 -1.25
CA PRO A 212 -0.06 -21.52 -1.92
C PRO A 212 0.46 -22.61 -2.86
N PRO A 213 -0.04 -23.87 -2.77
CA PRO A 213 0.31 -24.89 -3.74
C PRO A 213 -0.16 -24.40 -5.11
N ASN A 214 0.74 -24.05 -6.00
CA ASN A 214 0.50 -23.40 -7.28
C ASN A 214 0.14 -21.91 -7.19
N ALA A 215 0.67 -21.15 -6.22
CA ALA A 215 0.59 -19.70 -6.30
C ALA A 215 1.18 -19.24 -7.63
N PRO A 216 0.38 -18.69 -8.53
CA PRO A 216 0.87 -18.19 -9.79
C PRO A 216 1.48 -16.80 -9.54
N LEU A 217 2.54 -16.71 -8.75
CA LEU A 217 3.40 -15.55 -8.84
C LEU A 217 3.96 -15.55 -10.27
N GLY A 218 3.24 -14.88 -11.16
CA GLY A 218 3.64 -14.74 -12.57
C GLY A 218 2.97 -15.64 -13.60
N SER A 219 1.92 -16.42 -13.30
CA SER A 219 1.21 -17.19 -14.32
C SER A 219 -0.17 -16.65 -14.64
N SER A 220 -0.46 -16.54 -15.92
CA SER A 220 -1.76 -16.51 -16.59
C SER A 220 -2.70 -15.31 -16.38
N THR A 221 -2.59 -14.48 -15.35
CA THR A 221 -3.54 -13.39 -15.08
C THR A 221 -2.99 -11.98 -15.32
N GLY A 222 -1.93 -11.84 -16.12
CA GLY A 222 -1.51 -10.53 -16.62
C GLY A 222 -0.30 -9.88 -15.95
N GLY A 223 0.18 -10.35 -14.80
CA GLY A 223 1.45 -9.96 -14.23
C GLY A 223 2.58 -10.89 -14.70
N GLY A 224 3.77 -10.35 -14.88
CA GLY A 224 4.95 -11.14 -15.26
C GLY A 224 6.23 -10.50 -14.75
N PHE A 225 7.25 -11.32 -14.48
CA PHE A 225 8.55 -10.83 -14.03
C PHE A 225 9.44 -10.54 -15.24
N THR A 226 9.46 -9.31 -15.72
CA THR A 226 10.35 -8.87 -16.79
C THR A 226 11.49 -8.04 -16.20
N THR A 227 12.71 -8.55 -16.26
CA THR A 227 13.89 -7.82 -15.80
C THR A 227 14.00 -6.47 -16.50
N SER A 228 14.23 -5.41 -15.74
CA SER A 228 14.46 -4.08 -16.28
C SER A 228 15.80 -4.06 -17.04
N PRO A 229 15.86 -3.55 -18.28
CA PRO A 229 17.11 -3.45 -19.02
C PRO A 229 18.09 -2.45 -18.40
N ASP A 230 17.57 -1.39 -17.78
CA ASP A 230 18.37 -0.31 -17.19
C ASP A 230 18.78 -0.62 -15.74
N HIS A 231 18.00 -1.46 -15.05
CA HIS A 231 18.20 -1.87 -13.66
C HIS A 231 18.03 -3.39 -13.55
N PRO A 232 19.05 -4.21 -13.84
CA PRO A 232 18.93 -5.66 -13.92
C PRO A 232 18.63 -6.35 -12.58
N ASP A 233 18.80 -5.67 -11.46
CA ASP A 233 18.41 -6.05 -10.11
C ASP A 233 16.97 -5.70 -9.77
N TYR A 234 16.19 -5.20 -10.74
CA TYR A 234 14.77 -4.90 -10.65
C TYR A 234 13.97 -5.56 -11.77
N PHE A 235 12.69 -5.76 -11.54
CA PHE A 235 11.75 -6.25 -12.54
C PHE A 235 10.53 -5.35 -12.66
N GLN A 236 9.91 -5.38 -13.82
CA GLN A 236 8.59 -4.82 -14.07
C GLN A 236 7.55 -5.93 -13.96
N PHE A 237 6.54 -5.73 -13.11
CA PHE A 237 5.47 -6.71 -12.90
C PHE A 237 4.33 -6.55 -13.91
N PHE A 238 3.85 -5.33 -14.14
CA PHE A 238 2.83 -5.04 -15.16
C PHE A 238 3.46 -4.44 -16.40
N GLN A 239 3.16 -5.02 -17.57
CA GLN A 239 3.62 -4.52 -18.87
C GLN A 239 2.58 -3.62 -19.54
N THR A 240 1.29 -3.78 -19.20
CA THR A 240 0.18 -3.02 -19.75
C THR A 240 -0.86 -2.70 -18.68
N SER A 241 -1.66 -1.65 -18.93
CA SER A 241 -2.82 -1.34 -18.08
C SER A 241 -3.82 -2.49 -18.01
N GLN A 242 -3.96 -3.29 -19.10
CA GLN A 242 -4.85 -4.44 -19.10
C GLN A 242 -4.32 -5.55 -18.15
N ASN A 243 -3.00 -5.86 -18.19
CA ASN A 243 -2.41 -6.82 -17.25
C ASN A 243 -2.64 -6.40 -15.78
N CYS A 244 -2.49 -5.08 -15.49
CA CYS A 244 -2.74 -4.55 -14.15
C CYS A 244 -4.22 -4.73 -13.76
N ARG A 245 -5.17 -4.45 -14.66
CA ARG A 245 -6.61 -4.63 -14.39
C ARG A 245 -6.96 -6.10 -14.18
N ASP A 246 -6.50 -6.99 -15.05
CA ASP A 246 -6.82 -8.42 -15.00
C ASP A 246 -6.33 -9.05 -13.68
N PHE A 247 -5.20 -8.57 -13.16
CA PHE A 247 -4.65 -9.04 -11.89
C PHE A 247 -5.36 -8.45 -10.66
N ASN A 248 -5.69 -7.16 -10.70
CA ASN A 248 -6.07 -6.39 -9.52
C ASN A 248 -7.57 -6.24 -9.31
N THR A 249 -8.41 -6.51 -10.34
CA THR A 249 -9.79 -6.07 -10.30
C THR A 249 -10.80 -7.19 -10.55
N TYR A 250 -11.98 -7.04 -9.94
CA TYR A 250 -13.17 -7.81 -10.22
C TYR A 250 -14.32 -6.87 -10.65
N THR A 251 -14.74 -6.99 -11.89
CA THR A 251 -15.93 -6.28 -12.40
C THR A 251 -17.16 -7.13 -12.08
N PRO A 252 -18.21 -6.60 -11.43
CA PRO A 252 -18.69 -5.20 -11.37
C PRO A 252 -18.26 -4.40 -10.13
N GLY A 253 -17.51 -4.97 -9.17
CA GLY A 253 -17.20 -4.37 -7.88
C GLY A 253 -16.19 -3.21 -7.89
N ILE A 254 -15.81 -2.63 -9.04
CA ILE A 254 -14.75 -1.61 -9.15
C ILE A 254 -15.28 -0.18 -9.13
N VAL A 255 -14.37 0.75 -8.80
CA VAL A 255 -14.52 2.19 -8.99
C VAL A 255 -13.69 2.59 -10.22
N PRO A 256 -14.29 2.77 -11.42
CA PRO A 256 -13.54 2.82 -12.69
C PRO A 256 -12.44 3.86 -12.73
N TYR A 257 -12.69 5.12 -12.30
CA TYR A 257 -11.68 6.17 -12.34
C TYR A 257 -10.49 5.88 -11.41
N VAL A 258 -10.70 5.15 -10.31
CA VAL A 258 -9.62 4.75 -9.39
C VAL A 258 -8.78 3.66 -10.03
N VAL A 259 -9.41 2.70 -10.71
CA VAL A 259 -8.69 1.68 -11.50
C VAL A 259 -7.87 2.33 -12.61
N ASP A 260 -8.39 3.39 -13.26
CA ASP A 260 -7.65 4.14 -14.27
C ASP A 260 -6.40 4.79 -13.70
N ILE A 261 -6.45 5.31 -12.47
CA ILE A 261 -5.28 5.85 -11.77
C ILE A 261 -4.33 4.72 -11.37
N ALA A 262 -4.85 3.66 -10.75
CA ALA A 262 -4.04 2.54 -10.24
C ALA A 262 -3.28 1.79 -11.33
N CYS A 263 -3.89 1.66 -12.52
CA CYS A 263 -3.33 0.92 -13.65
C CYS A 263 -2.84 1.84 -14.79
N ALA A 264 -2.50 3.09 -14.47
CA ALA A 264 -1.86 4.02 -15.41
C ALA A 264 -0.34 3.77 -15.49
N PRO A 265 0.25 3.70 -16.71
CA PRO A 265 1.69 3.69 -16.85
C PRO A 265 2.28 5.09 -16.54
N PRO A 266 3.59 5.21 -16.23
CA PRO A 266 4.56 4.11 -16.16
C PRO A 266 4.39 3.25 -14.91
N PHE A 267 4.59 1.94 -15.05
CA PHE A 267 4.55 1.02 -13.91
C PHE A 267 5.87 1.04 -13.16
N LEU A 268 5.78 0.97 -11.83
CA LEU A 268 6.94 0.97 -10.96
C LEU A 268 7.72 -0.35 -11.09
N LEU A 269 9.03 -0.24 -11.03
CA LEU A 269 9.91 -1.39 -10.88
C LEU A 269 9.89 -1.90 -9.45
N SER A 270 10.19 -3.18 -9.28
CA SER A 270 10.26 -3.87 -7.98
C SER A 270 11.59 -4.58 -7.83
N PRO A 271 12.18 -4.62 -6.63
CA PRO A 271 13.45 -5.30 -6.39
C PRO A 271 13.35 -6.82 -6.59
N TRP A 272 14.31 -7.43 -7.26
CA TRP A 272 14.39 -8.89 -7.39
C TRP A 272 14.55 -9.62 -6.05
N GLY A 273 15.15 -8.97 -5.04
CA GLY A 273 15.33 -9.54 -3.71
C GLY A 273 14.04 -10.05 -3.09
N GLU A 274 12.91 -9.36 -3.28
CA GLU A 274 11.61 -9.76 -2.72
C GLU A 274 11.07 -11.09 -3.26
N ILE A 275 11.49 -11.47 -4.47
CA ILE A 275 11.02 -12.70 -5.12
C ILE A 275 12.07 -13.81 -5.01
N ALA A 276 13.35 -13.44 -4.95
CA ALA A 276 14.44 -14.40 -4.90
C ALA A 276 14.46 -15.22 -3.59
N ASP A 277 13.95 -14.66 -2.49
CA ASP A 277 13.97 -15.27 -1.16
C ASP A 277 12.63 -15.85 -0.68
N LEU A 278 11.64 -16.02 -1.57
CA LEU A 278 10.28 -16.44 -1.18
C LEU A 278 10.26 -17.68 -0.27
N GLY A 279 11.11 -18.67 -0.53
CA GLY A 279 11.19 -19.88 0.30
C GLY A 279 11.69 -19.58 1.71
N GLU A 280 12.70 -18.73 1.84
CA GLU A 280 13.27 -18.29 3.13
C GLU A 280 12.27 -17.39 3.85
N MET A 281 11.62 -16.48 3.13
CA MET A 281 10.59 -15.60 3.65
C MET A 281 9.45 -16.36 4.32
N TYR A 282 8.90 -17.41 3.68
CA TYR A 282 7.84 -18.21 4.29
C TYR A 282 8.34 -18.97 5.52
N ALA A 283 9.54 -19.52 5.49
CA ALA A 283 10.13 -20.19 6.65
C ALA A 283 10.37 -19.22 7.83
N GLU A 284 10.83 -18.01 7.53
CA GLU A 284 10.95 -16.95 8.55
C GLU A 284 9.60 -16.54 9.12
N ASN A 285 8.60 -16.31 8.26
CA ASN A 285 7.26 -15.94 8.70
C ASN A 285 6.67 -17.01 9.63
N ASP A 286 6.78 -18.29 9.25
CA ASP A 286 6.31 -19.41 10.08
C ASP A 286 6.98 -19.41 11.47
N ALA A 287 8.29 -19.18 11.50
CA ALA A 287 9.04 -19.10 12.75
C ALA A 287 8.57 -17.92 13.63
N TYR A 288 8.38 -16.74 13.04
CA TYR A 288 7.96 -15.55 13.78
C TYR A 288 6.46 -15.58 14.15
N ILE A 289 5.57 -16.10 13.30
CA ILE A 289 4.14 -16.25 13.62
C ILE A 289 3.98 -17.03 14.93
N SER A 290 4.78 -18.07 15.15
CA SER A 290 4.74 -18.86 16.38
C SER A 290 5.15 -18.09 17.65
N GLN A 291 5.70 -16.89 17.49
CA GLN A 291 6.20 -16.04 18.56
C GLN A 291 5.33 -14.81 18.86
N ILE A 292 4.24 -14.58 18.08
CA ILE A 292 3.39 -13.36 18.23
C ILE A 292 2.79 -13.25 19.64
N GLY A 293 2.19 -14.32 20.14
CA GLY A 293 1.61 -14.37 21.48
C GLY A 293 0.29 -13.58 21.63
N PRO A 294 -0.35 -13.63 22.80
CA PRO A 294 -1.73 -13.20 23.01
C PRO A 294 -1.93 -11.67 23.04
N SER A 295 -0.88 -10.89 23.14
CA SER A 295 -0.96 -9.43 23.32
C SER A 295 -1.16 -8.66 22.00
N ILE A 296 -0.89 -9.29 20.86
CA ILE A 296 -0.97 -8.63 19.55
C ILE A 296 -2.05 -9.33 18.71
N PRO A 297 -3.24 -8.72 18.57
CA PRO A 297 -4.30 -9.27 17.73
C PRO A 297 -3.93 -9.16 16.25
N VAL A 298 -4.38 -10.15 15.49
CA VAL A 298 -4.13 -10.31 14.05
C VAL A 298 -5.44 -10.33 13.29
N LEU A 299 -5.54 -9.51 12.24
CA LEU A 299 -6.63 -9.55 11.27
C LEU A 299 -6.08 -9.94 9.90
N LEU A 300 -6.69 -10.97 9.31
CA LEU A 300 -6.41 -11.40 7.94
C LEU A 300 -7.62 -11.04 7.07
N THR A 301 -7.42 -10.24 6.01
CA THR A 301 -8.47 -9.94 5.03
C THR A 301 -8.03 -10.31 3.63
N SER A 302 -8.95 -10.77 2.80
CA SER A 302 -8.70 -11.07 1.39
C SER A 302 -9.99 -10.91 0.60
N GLY A 303 -9.89 -10.48 -0.64
CA GLY A 303 -11.03 -10.45 -1.56
C GLY A 303 -11.50 -11.86 -1.93
N ASP A 304 -12.81 -12.06 -2.11
CA ASP A 304 -13.37 -13.34 -2.56
C ASP A 304 -13.03 -13.68 -4.02
N HIS A 305 -12.54 -12.69 -4.77
CA HIS A 305 -12.04 -12.81 -6.14
C HIS A 305 -10.52 -12.55 -6.25
N ASP A 306 -9.79 -12.54 -5.14
CA ASP A 306 -8.34 -12.40 -5.17
C ASP A 306 -7.68 -13.65 -5.76
N SER A 307 -6.87 -13.45 -6.81
CA SER A 307 -6.16 -14.53 -7.48
C SER A 307 -4.89 -14.99 -6.74
N THR A 308 -4.33 -14.15 -5.88
CA THR A 308 -3.12 -14.47 -5.09
C THR A 308 -3.45 -15.12 -3.76
N ALA A 309 -4.55 -14.69 -3.13
CA ALA A 309 -5.05 -15.25 -1.89
C ALA A 309 -6.55 -15.59 -2.02
N PRO A 310 -6.94 -16.51 -2.93
CA PRO A 310 -8.33 -16.92 -3.05
C PRO A 310 -8.84 -17.48 -1.71
N PRO A 311 -10.16 -17.54 -1.49
CA PRO A 311 -10.74 -17.92 -0.19
C PRO A 311 -10.17 -19.21 0.42
N SER A 312 -9.77 -20.19 -0.40
CA SER A 312 -9.14 -21.43 0.08
C SER A 312 -7.74 -21.21 0.64
N VAL A 313 -6.94 -20.36 0.00
CA VAL A 313 -5.58 -19.97 0.45
C VAL A 313 -5.68 -19.11 1.69
N ALA A 314 -6.55 -18.09 1.66
CA ALA A 314 -6.80 -17.23 2.81
C ALA A 314 -7.27 -18.04 4.04
N LYS A 315 -8.13 -19.05 3.83
CA LYS A 315 -8.54 -19.96 4.91
C LYS A 315 -7.39 -20.80 5.46
N ALA A 316 -6.53 -21.32 4.59
CA ALA A 316 -5.37 -22.10 5.03
C ALA A 316 -4.40 -21.25 5.86
N ASP A 317 -4.18 -20.00 5.47
CA ASP A 317 -3.39 -19.04 6.21
C ASP A 317 -4.00 -18.75 7.59
N TYR A 318 -5.31 -18.50 7.64
CA TYR A 318 -6.04 -18.31 8.91
C TYR A 318 -5.91 -19.53 9.83
N ASP A 319 -6.11 -20.75 9.29
CA ASP A 319 -6.01 -21.99 10.06
C ASP A 319 -4.58 -22.17 10.62
N TYR A 320 -3.57 -21.78 9.83
CA TYR A 320 -2.16 -21.80 10.28
C TYR A 320 -1.93 -20.84 11.45
N TYR A 321 -2.34 -19.57 11.33
CA TYR A 321 -2.23 -18.60 12.43
C TYR A 321 -2.95 -19.09 13.68
N LYS A 322 -4.19 -19.59 13.55
CA LYS A 322 -4.97 -20.14 14.68
C LYS A 322 -4.27 -21.26 15.39
N ALA A 323 -3.53 -22.09 14.67
CA ALA A 323 -2.83 -23.23 15.25
C ALA A 323 -1.51 -22.84 15.94
N HIS A 324 -0.84 -21.78 15.50
CA HIS A 324 0.56 -21.54 15.84
C HIS A 324 0.84 -20.22 16.57
N CYS A 325 0.08 -19.13 16.33
CA CYS A 325 0.47 -17.82 16.85
C CYS A 325 0.20 -17.62 18.36
N GLY A 326 -0.70 -18.38 18.95
CA GLY A 326 -1.16 -18.13 20.33
C GLY A 326 -1.86 -16.77 20.52
N CYS A 327 -2.18 -16.09 19.43
CA CYS A 327 -2.76 -14.76 19.39
C CYS A 327 -4.27 -14.76 19.08
N ASP A 328 -4.95 -13.62 19.25
CA ASP A 328 -6.33 -13.42 18.79
C ASP A 328 -6.34 -13.20 17.28
N VAL A 329 -6.76 -14.21 16.51
CA VAL A 329 -6.84 -14.16 15.05
C VAL A 329 -8.27 -14.02 14.58
N THR A 330 -8.50 -13.04 13.73
CA THR A 330 -9.77 -12.85 13.02
C THR A 330 -9.52 -12.93 11.51
N GLN A 331 -10.48 -13.51 10.77
CA GLN A 331 -10.47 -13.49 9.31
C GLN A 331 -11.74 -12.85 8.78
N TRP A 332 -11.62 -12.13 7.68
CA TRP A 332 -12.74 -11.65 6.89
C TRP A 332 -12.45 -11.76 5.39
N ILE A 333 -13.29 -12.50 4.67
CA ILE A 333 -13.28 -12.54 3.20
C ILE A 333 -14.18 -11.41 2.71
N VAL A 334 -13.63 -10.48 1.98
CA VAL A 334 -14.29 -9.25 1.53
C VAL A 334 -15.06 -9.57 0.24
N PRO A 335 -16.39 -9.43 0.21
CA PRO A 335 -17.18 -9.77 -0.97
C PRO A 335 -16.93 -8.81 -2.14
N ASP A 336 -17.12 -9.31 -3.37
CA ASP A 336 -17.00 -8.57 -4.63
C ASP A 336 -15.65 -7.83 -4.79
N THR A 337 -14.57 -8.44 -4.31
CA THR A 337 -13.26 -7.80 -4.18
C THR A 337 -12.17 -8.71 -4.74
N ALA A 338 -11.29 -8.13 -5.56
CA ALA A 338 -10.08 -8.80 -6.04
C ALA A 338 -8.82 -8.25 -5.34
N HIS A 339 -7.63 -8.58 -5.88
CA HIS A 339 -6.34 -8.36 -5.23
C HIS A 339 -6.10 -6.93 -4.74
N LEU A 340 -6.43 -5.91 -5.53
CA LEU A 340 -6.29 -4.51 -5.11
C LEU A 340 -7.59 -4.01 -4.48
N PHE A 341 -7.88 -4.41 -3.23
CA PHE A 341 -9.13 -4.09 -2.54
C PHE A 341 -9.46 -2.59 -2.54
N MET A 342 -8.43 -1.75 -2.57
CA MET A 342 -8.55 -0.29 -2.50
C MET A 342 -9.32 0.31 -3.70
N VAL A 343 -9.40 -0.38 -4.83
CA VAL A 343 -10.10 0.12 -6.03
C VAL A 343 -11.56 -0.39 -6.14
N HIS A 344 -12.02 -1.15 -5.13
CA HIS A 344 -13.34 -1.76 -5.13
C HIS A 344 -14.36 -0.98 -4.31
N THR A 345 -15.62 -1.07 -4.69
CA THR A 345 -16.75 -0.45 -3.99
C THR A 345 -16.95 -0.97 -2.57
N SER A 346 -16.32 -2.07 -2.21
CA SER A 346 -16.25 -2.66 -0.86
C SER A 346 -15.36 -1.87 0.10
N LEU A 347 -14.50 -0.94 -0.38
CA LEU A 347 -13.56 -0.19 0.46
C LEU A 347 -14.21 0.50 1.68
N PRO A 348 -15.34 1.20 1.59
CA PRO A 348 -15.97 1.78 2.78
C PRO A 348 -16.32 0.73 3.85
N SER A 349 -16.84 -0.41 3.44
CA SER A 349 -17.14 -1.53 4.35
C SER A 349 -15.88 -2.12 4.97
N TRP A 350 -14.77 -2.17 4.21
CA TRP A 350 -13.47 -2.59 4.74
C TRP A 350 -12.96 -1.62 5.80
N ILE A 351 -13.06 -0.31 5.58
CA ILE A 351 -12.68 0.72 6.57
C ILE A 351 -13.53 0.57 7.85
N ASP A 352 -14.85 0.42 7.72
CA ASP A 352 -15.75 0.26 8.85
C ASP A 352 -15.43 -1.02 9.64
N TYR A 353 -15.16 -2.12 8.96
CA TYR A 353 -14.80 -3.39 9.60
C TYR A 353 -13.49 -3.26 10.39
N VAL A 354 -12.44 -2.73 9.76
CA VAL A 354 -11.13 -2.56 10.38
C VAL A 354 -11.20 -1.63 11.59
N THR A 355 -11.87 -0.50 11.49
CA THR A 355 -11.97 0.46 12.59
C THR A 355 -12.80 -0.09 13.77
N ASN A 356 -13.86 -0.84 13.50
CA ASN A 356 -14.65 -1.53 14.52
C ASN A 356 -13.83 -2.67 15.16
N TRP A 357 -13.07 -3.43 14.36
CA TRP A 357 -12.20 -4.51 14.85
C TRP A 357 -11.11 -3.94 15.78
N LEU A 358 -10.43 -2.86 15.41
CA LEU A 358 -9.45 -2.16 16.24
C LEU A 358 -10.08 -1.63 17.53
N THR A 359 -11.23 -0.97 17.43
CA THR A 359 -11.96 -0.43 18.58
C THR A 359 -12.34 -1.52 19.58
N SER A 360 -12.82 -2.68 19.11
CA SER A 360 -13.19 -3.81 19.98
C SER A 360 -12.01 -4.39 20.76
N ARG A 361 -10.79 -4.08 20.34
CA ARG A 361 -9.52 -4.48 20.98
C ARG A 361 -8.85 -3.35 21.78
N GLY A 362 -9.63 -2.28 22.06
CA GLY A 362 -9.14 -1.15 22.81
C GLY A 362 -8.14 -0.27 22.05
N ILE A 363 -8.07 -0.38 20.72
CA ILE A 363 -7.23 0.45 19.84
C ILE A 363 -8.11 1.53 19.17
N ALA A 364 -8.96 2.15 19.96
CA ALA A 364 -9.80 3.23 19.49
C ALA A 364 -9.04 4.57 19.53
N PRO A 365 -9.20 5.43 18.51
CA PRO A 365 -8.70 6.79 18.58
C PRO A 365 -9.48 7.61 19.64
N VAL A 366 -8.78 8.52 20.28
CA VAL A 366 -9.45 9.50 21.15
C VAL A 366 -9.99 10.59 20.23
N LYS A 367 -11.30 10.54 19.93
CA LYS A 367 -11.95 11.64 19.21
C LYS A 367 -11.99 12.87 20.12
N THR A 368 -11.05 13.78 19.94
CA THR A 368 -11.19 15.14 20.48
C THR A 368 -12.20 15.87 19.62
N LYS A 369 -13.35 16.21 20.20
CA LYS A 369 -14.38 17.06 19.56
C LYS A 369 -13.87 18.46 19.35
#